data_f150bd8650798144d0b3c47ff0ec5230
#
_entry.id   f150bd8650798144d0b3c47ff0ec5230
#
_cell.length_a   1.000
_cell.length_b   1.000
_cell.length_c   1.000
_cell.angle_alpha   90.00
_cell.angle_beta   90.00
_cell.angle_gamma   90.00
#
_symmetry.space_group_name_H-M   'P 1'
#
loop_
_entity.id
_entity.type
_entity.pdbx_description
1 polymer ?
#
loop_
_entity_poly.entity_id
_entity_poly.type
_entity_poly.pdbx_seq_one_letter_code
_entity_poly.pdbx_strand_id
1 'polypeptide(L)'
;MSKMNKKLPALFLTLVLVLGMTACGGKATGGTTGSTDNTVTAEEEDHKTQNTKVDPNSPITEEMLRNHAVAPAEDFTYDVEENGIKIRSYTGSDTVVVIPAEIEGKPVTALYNYVFANDSPVRAVLIPESVKEIEEVFTNNETVELVICEGVTRTLGLTFGFCSNLQQVIFGKDLQELGGIGTFGNCSKLKELHFTQALTNIDDELAFEGCDNLTIYGPADSYIESFAKEYGIPFVVE
;
A
#
# COMPACT_ATOMS: atom_id res chain seq x y z
N MET A 1 -27.36 -16.08 3.81
CA MET A 1 -27.73 -15.60 2.47
C MET A 1 -27.62 -14.08 2.48
N SER A 2 -26.43 -13.58 2.16
CA SER A 2 -26.13 -12.14 2.13
C SER A 2 -26.57 -11.56 0.79
N LYS A 3 -27.33 -10.46 0.84
CA LYS A 3 -27.83 -9.78 -0.37
C LYS A 3 -26.71 -8.90 -0.92
N MET A 4 -26.21 -9.27 -2.08
CA MET A 4 -25.32 -8.40 -2.89
C MET A 4 -26.11 -7.17 -3.37
N ASN A 5 -25.79 -6.00 -2.84
CA ASN A 5 -26.27 -4.73 -3.37
C ASN A 5 -25.30 -4.25 -4.45
N LYS A 6 -25.62 -4.56 -5.70
CA LYS A 6 -25.02 -3.89 -6.86
C LYS A 6 -25.66 -2.51 -6.99
N LYS A 7 -24.95 -1.44 -6.62
CA LYS A 7 -25.35 -0.08 -7.00
C LYS A 7 -24.85 0.19 -8.42
N LEU A 8 -25.78 0.36 -9.37
CA LEU A 8 -25.52 0.93 -10.70
C LEU A 8 -25.07 2.40 -10.56
N PRO A 9 -24.16 2.89 -11.39
CA PRO A 9 -23.80 4.31 -11.41
C PRO A 9 -24.98 5.15 -11.91
N ALA A 10 -25.33 6.17 -11.16
CA ALA A 10 -26.30 7.19 -11.59
C ALA A 10 -25.67 8.08 -12.66
N LEU A 11 -26.26 8.03 -13.82
CA LEU A 11 -25.94 8.88 -14.98
C LEU A 11 -26.37 10.32 -14.66
N PHE A 12 -25.46 11.20 -14.28
CA PHE A 12 -25.72 12.62 -14.15
C PHE A 12 -25.58 13.28 -15.54
N LEU A 13 -26.72 13.60 -16.13
CA LEU A 13 -26.86 14.41 -17.33
C LEU A 13 -26.73 15.89 -16.92
N THR A 14 -25.55 16.48 -17.04
CA THR A 14 -25.37 17.92 -16.85
C THR A 14 -25.64 18.67 -18.13
N LEU A 15 -26.73 19.41 -18.12
CA LEU A 15 -27.14 20.37 -19.14
C LEU A 15 -26.22 21.61 -19.09
N VAL A 16 -25.41 21.81 -20.14
CA VAL A 16 -24.58 23.01 -20.31
C VAL A 16 -25.46 24.12 -20.87
N LEU A 17 -25.70 25.17 -20.12
CA LEU A 17 -26.28 26.42 -20.58
C LEU A 17 -25.16 27.44 -20.82
N VAL A 18 -24.86 27.69 -22.09
CA VAL A 18 -23.97 28.77 -22.54
C VAL A 18 -24.78 30.06 -22.59
N LEU A 19 -24.36 31.08 -21.86
CA LEU A 19 -24.77 32.47 -22.10
C LEU A 19 -23.52 33.33 -22.07
N GLY A 20 -23.14 33.82 -23.25
CA GLY A 20 -22.13 34.85 -23.41
C GLY A 20 -22.68 36.24 -23.16
N MET A 21 -21.78 37.20 -22.89
CA MET A 21 -21.81 38.61 -23.34
C MET A 21 -20.54 39.31 -22.86
N THR A 22 -19.67 39.61 -23.73
CA THR A 22 -19.17 40.89 -24.32
C THR A 22 -18.99 42.09 -23.36
N ALA A 23 -17.77 42.54 -23.27
CA ALA A 23 -17.14 43.71 -23.86
C ALA A 23 -16.75 44.88 -22.97
N CYS A 24 -15.62 45.46 -23.32
CA CYS A 24 -15.10 46.84 -23.15
C CYS A 24 -14.59 47.26 -21.74
N GLY A 25 -13.33 47.61 -21.54
CA GLY A 25 -12.52 48.60 -22.26
C GLY A 25 -12.25 49.75 -21.30
N GLY A 26 -10.98 50.04 -20.96
CA GLY A 26 -10.67 51.22 -20.17
C GLY A 26 -9.23 51.27 -19.67
N LYS A 27 -8.42 52.04 -20.39
CA LYS A 27 -7.02 52.38 -20.16
C LYS A 27 -6.99 53.67 -19.27
N ALA A 28 -6.20 53.70 -18.21
CA ALA A 28 -5.56 54.93 -17.76
C ALA A 28 -4.40 54.70 -16.79
N THR A 29 -3.39 55.41 -17.06
CA THR A 29 -2.06 55.62 -16.54
C THR A 29 -1.97 56.30 -15.15
N GLY A 30 -0.90 55.99 -14.40
CA GLY A 30 -0.12 57.01 -13.72
C GLY A 30 0.02 56.91 -12.19
N GLY A 31 1.29 56.87 -11.72
CA GLY A 31 1.70 57.61 -10.54
C GLY A 31 2.16 56.85 -9.29
N THR A 32 3.46 56.61 -9.24
CA THR A 32 4.46 56.73 -8.16
C THR A 32 4.01 57.04 -6.71
N THR A 33 4.51 56.27 -5.77
CA THR A 33 5.43 56.55 -4.65
C THR A 33 5.19 55.63 -3.45
N GLY A 34 6.26 55.05 -3.02
CA GLY A 34 6.75 54.33 -1.91
C GLY A 34 6.05 54.37 -0.55
N SER A 35 6.05 53.28 0.11
CA SER A 35 6.47 53.14 1.50
C SER A 35 6.63 51.62 1.84
N THR A 36 7.75 51.37 2.46
CA THR A 36 8.14 50.09 3.06
C THR A 36 7.23 49.72 4.20
N ASP A 37 6.63 48.53 4.17
CA ASP A 37 6.20 47.88 5.41
C ASP A 37 6.48 46.37 5.29
N ASN A 38 7.34 45.90 6.18
CA ASN A 38 7.74 44.51 6.32
C ASN A 38 6.61 43.75 7.03
N THR A 39 5.78 43.05 6.27
CA THR A 39 4.92 42.03 6.83
C THR A 39 5.46 40.68 6.38
N VAL A 40 6.04 39.93 7.33
CA VAL A 40 6.41 38.53 7.15
C VAL A 40 5.13 37.75 7.01
N THR A 41 4.76 37.44 5.80
CA THR A 41 3.73 36.41 5.52
C THR A 41 4.41 35.06 5.62
N ALA A 42 3.98 34.25 6.58
CA ALA A 42 4.28 32.83 6.61
C ALA A 42 3.75 32.22 5.31
N GLU A 43 4.65 31.76 4.48
CA GLU A 43 4.32 30.92 3.33
C GLU A 43 3.86 29.58 3.88
N GLU A 44 2.54 29.33 3.82
CA GLU A 44 2.00 27.98 3.90
C GLU A 44 2.53 27.24 2.66
N GLU A 45 3.52 26.39 2.85
CA GLU A 45 3.94 25.44 1.82
C GLU A 45 2.78 24.46 1.59
N ASP A 46 2.00 24.75 0.57
CA ASP A 46 1.00 23.86 0.00
C ASP A 46 1.75 22.69 -0.65
N HIS A 47 2.03 21.65 0.14
CA HIS A 47 2.54 20.37 -0.34
C HIS A 47 1.46 19.72 -1.22
N LYS A 48 1.30 20.23 -2.43
CA LYS A 48 0.65 19.48 -3.51
C LYS A 48 1.52 18.26 -3.81
N THR A 49 1.16 17.15 -3.20
CA THR A 49 1.67 15.83 -3.57
C THR A 49 1.32 15.60 -5.04
N GLN A 50 2.29 15.81 -5.92
CA GLN A 50 2.10 15.56 -7.34
C GLN A 50 2.10 14.05 -7.54
N ASN A 51 0.99 13.51 -8.00
CA ASN A 51 0.89 12.15 -8.50
C ASN A 51 1.71 12.05 -9.81
N THR A 52 3.04 12.03 -9.68
CA THR A 52 3.94 11.82 -10.82
C THR A 52 4.00 10.32 -11.07
N LYS A 53 3.50 9.89 -12.24
CA LYS A 53 3.70 8.51 -12.71
C LYS A 53 5.17 8.12 -12.50
N VAL A 54 5.40 7.12 -11.66
CA VAL A 54 6.75 6.61 -11.40
C VAL A 54 7.28 5.98 -12.69
N ASP A 55 8.50 6.37 -13.11
CA ASP A 55 9.16 5.72 -14.25
C ASP A 55 9.25 4.21 -13.97
N PRO A 56 8.74 3.36 -14.87
CA PRO A 56 8.73 1.91 -14.67
C PRO A 56 10.12 1.30 -14.46
N ASN A 57 11.19 2.02 -14.83
CA ASN A 57 12.57 1.58 -14.64
C ASN A 57 13.25 2.18 -13.40
N SER A 58 12.58 3.09 -12.68
CA SER A 58 13.14 3.67 -11.45
C SER A 58 13.23 2.61 -10.36
N PRO A 59 14.31 2.61 -9.55
CA PRO A 59 14.39 1.77 -8.37
C PRO A 59 13.23 2.08 -7.41
N ILE A 60 12.60 1.04 -6.90
CA ILE A 60 11.62 1.16 -5.82
C ILE A 60 12.37 1.32 -4.49
N THR A 61 12.02 2.32 -3.71
CA THR A 61 12.57 2.55 -2.37
C THR A 61 11.46 2.77 -1.35
N GLU A 62 11.76 2.47 -0.09
CA GLU A 62 10.84 2.71 1.02
C GLU A 62 10.45 4.19 1.12
N GLU A 63 11.42 5.10 1.02
CA GLU A 63 11.19 6.54 1.07
C GLU A 63 10.23 7.02 -0.04
N MET A 64 10.44 6.53 -1.27
CA MET A 64 9.55 6.85 -2.38
C MET A 64 8.12 6.37 -2.10
N LEU A 65 7.96 5.14 -1.60
CA LEU A 65 6.64 4.57 -1.30
C LEU A 65 5.94 5.32 -0.17
N ARG A 66 6.65 5.67 0.91
CA ARG A 66 6.07 6.43 2.03
C ARG A 66 5.65 7.86 1.67
N ASN A 67 6.32 8.47 0.69
CA ASN A 67 6.02 9.82 0.20
C ASN A 67 5.06 9.83 -1.00
N HIS A 68 4.60 8.66 -1.46
CA HIS A 68 3.69 8.58 -2.60
C HIS A 68 2.27 9.01 -2.21
N ALA A 69 1.53 9.55 -3.16
CA ALA A 69 0.14 9.95 -2.94
C ALA A 69 -0.74 8.73 -2.64
N VAL A 70 -1.71 8.92 -1.76
CA VAL A 70 -2.72 7.90 -1.47
C VAL A 70 -3.58 7.67 -2.70
N ALA A 71 -3.77 6.41 -3.07
CA ALA A 71 -4.60 6.03 -4.22
C ALA A 71 -6.07 6.40 -3.97
N PRO A 72 -6.79 6.90 -4.98
CA PRO A 72 -8.19 7.27 -4.85
C PRO A 72 -9.07 6.03 -4.63
N ALA A 73 -10.16 6.20 -3.88
CA ALA A 73 -11.06 5.09 -3.53
C ALA A 73 -11.72 4.43 -4.76
N GLU A 74 -11.90 5.17 -5.84
CA GLU A 74 -12.43 4.66 -7.12
C GLU A 74 -11.54 3.63 -7.81
N ASP A 75 -10.27 3.58 -7.46
CA ASP A 75 -9.33 2.57 -7.95
C ASP A 75 -9.47 1.21 -7.27
N PHE A 76 -10.40 1.08 -6.32
CA PHE A 76 -10.64 -0.16 -5.59
C PHE A 76 -12.10 -0.60 -5.69
N THR A 77 -12.30 -1.92 -5.73
CA THR A 77 -13.60 -2.51 -5.39
C THR A 77 -13.54 -3.01 -3.96
N TYR A 78 -14.61 -2.81 -3.21
CA TYR A 78 -14.64 -3.14 -1.79
C TYR A 78 -16.04 -3.47 -1.29
N ASP A 79 -16.09 -4.19 -0.18
CA ASP A 79 -17.30 -4.45 0.60
C ASP A 79 -17.33 -3.51 1.82
N VAL A 80 -18.51 -2.95 2.07
CA VAL A 80 -18.77 -2.16 3.28
C VAL A 80 -19.35 -3.09 4.34
N GLU A 81 -18.63 -3.25 5.44
CA GLU A 81 -19.06 -4.04 6.59
C GLU A 81 -19.42 -3.16 7.78
N GLU A 82 -19.92 -3.77 8.87
CA GLU A 82 -20.25 -3.05 10.10
C GLU A 82 -19.02 -2.33 10.68
N ASN A 83 -17.87 -3.01 10.70
CA ASN A 83 -16.65 -2.56 11.37
C ASN A 83 -15.60 -1.96 10.41
N GLY A 84 -15.90 -1.77 9.13
CA GLY A 84 -14.96 -1.19 8.19
C GLY A 84 -15.15 -1.62 6.75
N ILE A 85 -14.09 -1.43 5.98
CA ILE A 85 -14.01 -1.73 4.55
C ILE A 85 -13.09 -2.93 4.33
N LYS A 86 -13.52 -3.85 3.47
CA LYS A 86 -12.68 -4.93 2.93
C LYS A 86 -12.44 -4.70 1.45
N ILE A 87 -11.19 -4.47 1.07
CA ILE A 87 -10.81 -4.32 -0.34
C ILE A 87 -10.81 -5.70 -1.03
N ARG A 88 -11.38 -5.74 -2.24
CA ARG A 88 -11.54 -6.95 -3.07
C ARG A 88 -10.67 -6.95 -4.31
N SER A 89 -10.44 -5.79 -4.93
CA SER A 89 -9.55 -5.68 -6.09
C SER A 89 -9.02 -4.27 -6.24
N TYR A 90 -7.87 -4.15 -6.89
CA TYR A 90 -7.33 -2.92 -7.41
C TYR A 90 -7.59 -2.84 -8.91
N THR A 91 -8.18 -1.73 -9.35
CA THR A 91 -8.55 -1.49 -10.76
C THR A 91 -7.83 -0.28 -11.36
N GLY A 92 -6.99 0.38 -10.56
CA GLY A 92 -6.14 1.48 -10.99
C GLY A 92 -5.01 1.03 -11.92
N SER A 93 -4.25 1.98 -12.42
CA SER A 93 -3.13 1.74 -13.35
C SER A 93 -1.76 2.11 -12.81
N ASP A 94 -1.70 2.61 -11.57
CA ASP A 94 -0.44 3.01 -10.95
C ASP A 94 0.37 1.79 -10.50
N THR A 95 1.68 1.90 -10.66
CA THR A 95 2.62 0.83 -10.26
C THR A 95 3.08 0.94 -8.82
N VAL A 96 2.84 2.08 -8.18
CA VAL A 96 3.10 2.35 -6.76
C VAL A 96 1.79 2.75 -6.11
N VAL A 97 1.36 2.02 -5.10
CA VAL A 97 0.03 2.16 -4.51
C VAL A 97 0.13 2.34 -3.01
N VAL A 98 -0.35 3.49 -2.52
CA VAL A 98 -0.61 3.71 -1.10
C VAL A 98 -2.10 3.52 -0.86
N ILE A 99 -2.47 2.46 -0.15
CA ILE A 99 -3.87 2.14 0.12
C ILE A 99 -4.46 3.17 1.08
N PRO A 100 -5.67 3.72 0.81
CA PRO A 100 -6.31 4.65 1.74
C PRO A 100 -6.63 3.97 3.08
N ALA A 101 -6.35 4.66 4.18
CA ALA A 101 -6.68 4.16 5.52
C ALA A 101 -8.19 4.15 5.79
N GLU A 102 -8.94 5.00 5.07
CA GLU A 102 -10.39 5.12 5.18
C GLU A 102 -11.03 5.29 3.79
N ILE A 103 -12.20 4.71 3.60
CA ILE A 103 -13.07 4.90 2.43
C ILE A 103 -14.47 5.19 2.96
N GLU A 104 -15.14 6.23 2.44
CA GLU A 104 -16.48 6.66 2.87
C GLU A 104 -16.59 6.90 4.40
N GLY A 105 -15.51 7.36 5.06
CA GLY A 105 -15.45 7.61 6.50
C GLY A 105 -15.40 6.34 7.36
N LYS A 106 -15.13 5.19 6.76
CA LYS A 106 -14.91 3.91 7.45
C LYS A 106 -13.48 3.42 7.26
N PRO A 107 -12.83 2.86 8.29
CA PRO A 107 -11.49 2.33 8.18
C PRO A 107 -11.42 1.15 7.20
N VAL A 108 -10.34 1.10 6.41
CA VAL A 108 -9.99 -0.10 5.65
C VAL A 108 -9.35 -1.08 6.61
N THR A 109 -9.97 -2.25 6.82
CA THR A 109 -9.57 -3.20 7.87
C THR A 109 -8.93 -4.47 7.36
N ALA A 110 -9.19 -4.83 6.09
CA ALA A 110 -8.67 -6.06 5.51
C ALA A 110 -8.57 -6.00 3.97
N LEU A 111 -7.66 -6.82 3.43
CA LEU A 111 -7.53 -7.10 2.01
C LEU A 111 -7.63 -8.60 1.78
N TYR A 112 -8.47 -9.03 0.83
CA TYR A 112 -8.71 -10.44 0.55
C TYR A 112 -8.77 -10.78 -0.93
N ASN A 113 -8.33 -11.99 -1.24
CA ASN A 113 -8.57 -12.65 -2.52
C ASN A 113 -8.00 -11.90 -3.73
N TYR A 114 -6.68 -11.92 -3.86
CA TYR A 114 -5.99 -11.54 -5.09
C TYR A 114 -6.09 -10.06 -5.47
N VAL A 115 -6.13 -9.13 -4.48
CA VAL A 115 -6.22 -7.68 -4.74
C VAL A 115 -5.16 -7.20 -5.72
N PHE A 116 -3.93 -7.69 -5.59
CA PHE A 116 -2.77 -7.38 -6.44
C PHE A 116 -2.13 -8.64 -7.06
N ALA A 117 -2.90 -9.69 -7.28
CA ALA A 117 -2.37 -10.95 -7.79
C ALA A 117 -2.18 -10.98 -9.32
N ASN A 118 -1.44 -11.96 -9.80
CA ASN A 118 -1.22 -12.27 -11.21
C ASN A 118 -0.77 -11.04 -12.05
N ASP A 119 -1.55 -10.65 -13.06
CA ASP A 119 -1.21 -9.61 -14.04
C ASP A 119 -1.27 -8.16 -13.50
N SER A 120 -1.35 -7.97 -12.18
CA SER A 120 -1.31 -6.62 -11.61
C SER A 120 0.04 -5.95 -11.90
N PRO A 121 0.06 -4.72 -12.45
CA PRO A 121 1.30 -4.02 -12.78
C PRO A 121 2.01 -3.43 -11.56
N VAL A 122 1.49 -3.68 -10.36
CA VAL A 122 1.91 -3.03 -9.13
C VAL A 122 3.28 -3.53 -8.69
N ARG A 123 4.22 -2.58 -8.50
CA ARG A 123 5.61 -2.84 -8.06
C ARG A 123 5.83 -2.57 -6.57
N ALA A 124 5.05 -1.64 -6.00
CA ALA A 124 5.16 -1.33 -4.58
C ALA A 124 3.79 -1.02 -3.97
N VAL A 125 3.56 -1.50 -2.74
CA VAL A 125 2.31 -1.28 -2.01
C VAL A 125 2.60 -0.88 -0.56
N LEU A 126 1.96 0.19 -0.10
CA LEU A 126 1.85 0.52 1.32
C LEU A 126 0.44 0.18 1.81
N ILE A 127 0.38 -0.71 2.78
CA ILE A 127 -0.83 -1.15 3.48
C ILE A 127 -0.88 -0.40 4.81
N PRO A 128 -1.91 0.45 5.06
CA PRO A 128 -1.95 1.35 6.20
C PRO A 128 -2.16 0.64 7.54
N GLU A 129 -1.93 1.39 8.62
CA GLU A 129 -2.05 0.89 9.99
C GLU A 129 -3.46 0.37 10.36
N SER A 130 -4.50 0.85 9.66
CA SER A 130 -5.89 0.39 9.88
C SER A 130 -6.12 -1.06 9.46
N VAL A 131 -5.34 -1.60 8.50
CA VAL A 131 -5.45 -2.98 8.02
C VAL A 131 -4.78 -3.93 9.00
N LYS A 132 -5.54 -4.91 9.48
CA LYS A 132 -5.06 -5.90 10.48
C LYS A 132 -4.84 -7.29 9.90
N GLU A 133 -5.53 -7.62 8.81
CA GLU A 133 -5.49 -8.94 8.21
C GLU A 133 -5.39 -8.86 6.69
N ILE A 134 -4.53 -9.68 6.11
CA ILE A 134 -4.37 -9.81 4.67
C ILE A 134 -4.36 -11.29 4.27
N GLU A 135 -5.09 -11.63 3.21
CA GLU A 135 -5.25 -13.00 2.74
C GLU A 135 -5.08 -13.09 1.22
N GLU A 136 -4.13 -13.90 0.77
CA GLU A 136 -3.87 -14.19 -0.65
C GLU A 136 -3.73 -12.94 -1.56
N VAL A 137 -3.24 -11.83 -1.00
CA VAL A 137 -3.30 -10.49 -1.63
C VAL A 137 -2.42 -10.38 -2.87
N PHE A 138 -1.21 -10.98 -2.83
CA PHE A 138 -0.19 -10.85 -3.88
C PHE A 138 0.10 -12.17 -4.60
N THR A 139 -0.60 -13.23 -4.34
CA THR A 139 -0.33 -14.57 -4.88
C THR A 139 -0.05 -14.54 -6.38
N ASN A 140 1.09 -15.13 -6.81
CA ASN A 140 1.57 -15.14 -8.19
C ASN A 140 1.80 -13.75 -8.81
N ASN A 141 2.03 -12.71 -8.02
CA ASN A 141 2.41 -11.41 -8.56
C ASN A 141 3.91 -11.41 -8.94
N GLU A 142 4.19 -11.32 -10.23
CA GLU A 142 5.56 -11.33 -10.74
C GLU A 142 6.18 -9.91 -10.85
N THR A 143 5.47 -8.85 -10.46
CA THR A 143 5.93 -7.47 -10.61
C THR A 143 6.26 -6.79 -9.29
N VAL A 144 5.63 -7.21 -8.18
CA VAL A 144 5.81 -6.60 -6.86
C VAL A 144 7.26 -6.77 -6.36
N GLU A 145 7.86 -5.68 -5.91
CA GLU A 145 9.24 -5.60 -5.42
C GLU A 145 9.31 -5.25 -3.93
N LEU A 146 8.40 -4.37 -3.47
CA LEU A 146 8.37 -3.88 -2.09
C LEU A 146 6.93 -3.81 -1.57
N VAL A 147 6.72 -4.34 -0.36
CA VAL A 147 5.45 -4.16 0.37
C VAL A 147 5.74 -3.66 1.78
N ILE A 148 5.00 -2.63 2.21
CA ILE A 148 5.03 -2.13 3.59
C ILE A 148 3.67 -2.42 4.23
N CYS A 149 3.67 -3.16 5.33
CA CYS A 149 2.49 -3.57 6.09
C CYS A 149 2.52 -2.90 7.46
N GLU A 150 1.97 -1.67 7.60
CA GLU A 150 2.13 -0.89 8.84
C GLU A 150 1.37 -1.47 10.03
N GLY A 151 0.15 -1.93 9.82
CA GLY A 151 -0.74 -2.38 10.89
C GLY A 151 -1.07 -3.86 10.91
N VAL A 152 -0.58 -4.64 9.94
CA VAL A 152 -0.91 -6.06 9.79
C VAL A 152 -0.45 -6.86 11.01
N THR A 153 -1.39 -7.58 11.62
CA THR A 153 -1.14 -8.46 12.77
C THR A 153 -1.07 -9.93 12.37
N ARG A 154 -1.70 -10.29 11.22
CA ARG A 154 -1.63 -11.65 10.68
C ARG A 154 -1.78 -11.69 9.17
N THR A 155 -1.12 -12.66 8.55
CA THR A 155 -1.31 -13.05 7.16
C THR A 155 -2.08 -14.36 7.07
N LEU A 156 -2.74 -14.61 5.93
CA LEU A 156 -3.47 -15.85 5.66
C LEU A 156 -3.24 -16.33 4.23
N GLY A 157 -3.30 -17.63 4.04
CA GLY A 157 -3.13 -18.23 2.71
C GLY A 157 -1.76 -17.95 2.10
N LEU A 158 -1.65 -18.07 0.80
CA LEU A 158 -0.45 -17.79 -0.01
C LEU A 158 -0.20 -16.28 -0.20
N THR A 159 -0.27 -15.46 0.86
CA THR A 159 -0.31 -13.98 0.74
C THR A 159 0.76 -13.41 -0.19
N PHE A 160 2.00 -13.89 -0.12
CA PHE A 160 3.12 -13.51 -0.98
C PHE A 160 3.64 -14.67 -1.83
N GLY A 161 2.95 -15.80 -1.84
CA GLY A 161 3.40 -16.99 -2.55
C GLY A 161 3.63 -16.72 -4.04
N PHE A 162 4.76 -17.20 -4.55
CA PHE A 162 5.19 -17.07 -5.95
C PHE A 162 5.43 -15.64 -6.44
N CYS A 163 5.72 -14.69 -5.53
CA CYS A 163 6.12 -13.34 -5.89
C CYS A 163 7.61 -13.30 -6.28
N SER A 164 7.92 -13.72 -7.50
CA SER A 164 9.31 -13.97 -7.96
C SER A 164 10.20 -12.72 -8.00
N ASN A 165 9.62 -11.51 -8.03
CA ASN A 165 10.35 -10.23 -8.00
C ASN A 165 10.34 -9.56 -6.64
N LEU A 166 9.63 -10.08 -5.65
CA LEU A 166 9.58 -9.52 -4.31
C LEU A 166 10.97 -9.53 -3.68
N GLN A 167 11.45 -8.35 -3.29
CA GLN A 167 12.78 -8.17 -2.70
C GLN A 167 12.71 -7.89 -1.21
N GLN A 168 11.64 -7.21 -0.76
CA GLN A 168 11.49 -6.80 0.62
C GLN A 168 10.01 -6.71 1.04
N VAL A 169 9.73 -7.17 2.25
CA VAL A 169 8.49 -6.85 2.97
C VAL A 169 8.85 -6.26 4.32
N ILE A 170 8.26 -5.11 4.64
CA ILE A 170 8.45 -4.43 5.92
C ILE A 170 7.16 -4.57 6.70
N PHE A 171 7.20 -5.35 7.77
CA PHE A 171 6.08 -5.47 8.70
C PHE A 171 6.19 -4.43 9.81
N GLY A 172 5.02 -3.95 10.26
CA GLY A 172 4.91 -3.18 11.50
C GLY A 172 5.25 -4.04 12.74
N LYS A 173 5.43 -3.37 13.87
CA LYS A 173 5.83 -4.00 15.13
C LYS A 173 4.82 -4.98 15.72
N ASP A 174 3.59 -4.99 15.23
CA ASP A 174 2.46 -5.71 15.82
C ASP A 174 2.13 -7.04 15.09
N LEU A 175 2.95 -7.47 14.11
CA LEU A 175 2.76 -8.75 13.43
C LEU A 175 2.94 -9.90 14.44
N GLN A 176 1.89 -10.71 14.59
CA GLN A 176 1.83 -11.82 15.55
C GLN A 176 1.90 -13.19 14.89
N GLU A 177 1.38 -13.28 13.66
CA GLU A 177 1.19 -14.55 12.98
C GLU A 177 1.47 -14.44 11.47
N LEU A 178 2.30 -15.36 10.97
CA LEU A 178 2.38 -15.69 9.55
C LEU A 178 1.56 -16.95 9.32
N GLY A 179 0.27 -16.75 9.10
CA GLY A 179 -0.69 -17.83 8.88
C GLY A 179 -0.79 -18.23 7.41
N GLY A 180 -1.22 -19.46 7.19
CA GLY A 180 -1.45 -20.03 5.87
C GLY A 180 -0.24 -20.78 5.29
N ILE A 181 -0.50 -21.55 4.24
CA ILE A 181 0.50 -22.41 3.60
C ILE A 181 1.35 -21.58 2.65
N GLY A 182 2.69 -21.71 2.73
CA GLY A 182 3.63 -21.10 1.79
C GLY A 182 3.54 -19.59 1.69
N THR A 183 3.37 -18.87 2.81
CA THR A 183 3.16 -17.41 2.83
C THR A 183 4.17 -16.65 1.95
N PHE A 184 5.44 -17.07 1.93
CA PHE A 184 6.50 -16.56 1.06
C PHE A 184 7.05 -17.62 0.10
N GLY A 185 6.34 -18.71 -0.09
CA GLY A 185 6.82 -19.80 -0.95
C GLY A 185 7.23 -19.30 -2.33
N ASN A 186 8.45 -19.68 -2.78
CA ASN A 186 9.01 -19.31 -4.08
C ASN A 186 9.22 -17.80 -4.33
N CYS A 187 9.46 -16.99 -3.29
CA CYS A 187 9.91 -15.61 -3.41
C CYS A 187 11.43 -15.57 -3.63
N SER A 188 11.90 -15.99 -4.80
CA SER A 188 13.33 -16.25 -5.08
C SER A 188 14.25 -15.02 -4.99
N LYS A 189 13.70 -13.79 -5.05
CA LYS A 189 14.45 -12.54 -4.89
C LYS A 189 14.33 -11.91 -3.51
N LEU A 190 13.57 -12.53 -2.59
CA LEU A 190 13.41 -12.03 -1.23
C LEU A 190 14.74 -12.14 -0.48
N LYS A 191 15.21 -11.02 0.09
CA LYS A 191 16.54 -10.91 0.70
C LYS A 191 16.48 -10.79 2.20
N GLU A 192 15.54 -10.01 2.70
CA GLU A 192 15.51 -9.61 4.11
C GLU A 192 14.08 -9.57 4.63
N LEU A 193 13.89 -10.13 5.81
CA LEU A 193 12.68 -9.98 6.60
C LEU A 193 13.06 -9.65 8.05
N HIS A 194 12.47 -8.59 8.57
CA HIS A 194 12.70 -8.12 9.94
C HIS A 194 11.45 -8.38 10.76
N PHE A 195 11.65 -9.05 11.89
CA PHE A 195 10.57 -9.40 12.81
C PHE A 195 10.84 -8.86 14.22
N THR A 196 9.76 -8.68 14.97
CA THR A 196 9.81 -8.25 16.36
C THR A 196 9.48 -9.41 17.31
N GLN A 197 9.55 -9.18 18.61
CA GLN A 197 9.09 -10.15 19.64
C GLN A 197 7.59 -10.45 19.55
N ALA A 198 6.81 -9.64 18.80
CA ALA A 198 5.38 -9.87 18.65
C ALA A 198 5.06 -11.12 17.84
N LEU A 199 5.94 -11.53 16.91
CA LEU A 199 5.73 -12.76 16.12
C LEU A 199 5.86 -13.99 17.03
N THR A 200 4.78 -14.75 17.12
CA THR A 200 4.67 -15.93 18.00
C THR A 200 4.24 -17.18 17.27
N ASN A 201 3.84 -17.07 16.01
CA ASN A 201 3.36 -18.21 15.23
C ASN A 201 3.70 -18.10 13.75
N ILE A 202 4.14 -19.20 13.17
CA ILE A 202 4.22 -19.46 11.73
C ILE A 202 3.54 -20.81 11.50
N ASP A 203 2.40 -20.81 10.80
CA ASP A 203 1.54 -21.98 10.68
C ASP A 203 2.15 -23.11 9.83
N ASP A 204 3.08 -22.74 8.92
CA ASP A 204 3.60 -23.66 7.92
C ASP A 204 5.13 -23.72 7.95
N GLU A 205 5.67 -24.92 8.07
CA GLU A 205 7.12 -25.16 8.01
C GLU A 205 7.73 -24.79 6.65
N LEU A 206 6.93 -24.74 5.59
CA LEU A 206 7.32 -24.36 4.22
C LEU A 206 7.08 -22.88 3.91
N ALA A 207 6.80 -22.05 4.94
CA ALA A 207 6.48 -20.64 4.76
C ALA A 207 7.51 -19.86 3.92
N PHE A 208 8.79 -20.29 3.93
CA PHE A 208 9.90 -19.68 3.20
C PHE A 208 10.55 -20.63 2.17
N GLU A 209 9.87 -21.69 1.74
CA GLU A 209 10.40 -22.60 0.72
C GLU A 209 10.70 -21.85 -0.59
N GLY A 210 11.89 -22.08 -1.17
CA GLY A 210 12.31 -21.39 -2.40
C GLY A 210 12.74 -19.94 -2.23
N CYS A 211 12.94 -19.48 -0.99
CA CYS A 211 13.54 -18.17 -0.66
C CYS A 211 15.06 -18.29 -0.45
N ASP A 212 15.80 -18.76 -1.45
CA ASP A 212 17.21 -19.15 -1.34
C ASP A 212 18.17 -18.00 -0.95
N ASN A 213 17.71 -16.74 -1.08
CA ASN A 213 18.52 -15.55 -0.77
C ASN A 213 18.12 -14.88 0.55
N LEU A 214 17.18 -15.48 1.30
CA LEU A 214 16.62 -14.87 2.49
C LEU A 214 17.58 -14.90 3.68
N THR A 215 17.69 -13.77 4.36
CA THR A 215 18.19 -13.63 5.73
C THR A 215 17.08 -13.07 6.60
N ILE A 216 16.82 -13.70 7.73
CA ILE A 216 15.85 -13.24 8.72
C ILE A 216 16.58 -12.44 9.80
N TYR A 217 16.00 -11.32 10.19
CA TYR A 217 16.47 -10.44 11.24
C TYR A 217 15.44 -10.39 12.37
N GLY A 218 15.91 -10.37 13.61
CA GLY A 218 15.01 -10.26 14.76
C GLY A 218 15.71 -10.33 16.10
N PRO A 219 14.95 -10.22 17.21
CA PRO A 219 15.50 -10.23 18.56
C PRO A 219 16.09 -11.59 18.96
N ALA A 220 17.13 -11.55 19.78
CA ALA A 220 17.67 -12.76 20.43
C ALA A 220 16.58 -13.44 21.28
N ASP A 221 16.70 -14.76 21.41
CA ASP A 221 15.77 -15.62 22.19
C ASP A 221 14.30 -15.51 21.76
N SER A 222 14.05 -15.07 20.50
CA SER A 222 12.72 -14.94 19.92
C SER A 222 12.20 -16.25 19.31
N TYR A 223 10.89 -16.28 19.07
CA TYR A 223 10.25 -17.36 18.32
C TYR A 223 10.88 -17.52 16.92
N ILE A 224 11.09 -16.38 16.22
CA ILE A 224 11.62 -16.40 14.85
C ILE A 224 13.10 -16.84 14.79
N GLU A 225 13.92 -16.56 15.81
CA GLU A 225 15.27 -17.11 15.89
C GLU A 225 15.23 -18.64 15.96
N SER A 226 14.36 -19.16 16.82
CA SER A 226 14.18 -20.61 16.99
C SER A 226 13.70 -21.26 15.69
N PHE A 227 12.74 -20.66 15.01
CA PHE A 227 12.22 -21.11 13.72
C PHE A 227 13.31 -21.10 12.64
N ALA A 228 14.02 -19.98 12.48
CA ALA A 228 15.09 -19.88 11.48
C ALA A 228 16.19 -20.93 11.69
N LYS A 229 16.56 -21.20 12.94
CA LYS A 229 17.54 -22.22 13.30
C LYS A 229 17.05 -23.64 12.97
N GLU A 230 15.79 -23.94 13.26
CA GLU A 230 15.18 -25.23 12.99
C GLU A 230 15.15 -25.56 11.49
N TYR A 231 14.80 -24.55 10.66
CA TYR A 231 14.69 -24.73 9.21
C TYR A 231 15.94 -24.31 8.41
N GLY A 232 17.04 -23.96 9.11
CA GLY A 232 18.34 -23.67 8.49
C GLY A 232 18.38 -22.38 7.69
N ILE A 233 17.51 -21.40 8.01
CA ILE A 233 17.47 -20.08 7.39
C ILE A 233 18.51 -19.18 8.06
N PRO A 234 19.35 -18.42 7.32
CA PRO A 234 20.27 -17.44 7.91
C PRO A 234 19.54 -16.46 8.83
N PHE A 235 20.07 -16.27 10.04
CA PHE A 235 19.49 -15.40 11.05
C PHE A 235 20.52 -14.41 11.61
N VAL A 236 20.11 -13.15 11.79
CA VAL A 236 20.91 -12.08 12.37
C VAL A 236 20.13 -11.46 13.53
N VAL A 237 20.78 -11.35 14.66
CA VAL A 237 20.22 -10.68 15.86
C VAL A 237 20.30 -9.17 15.70
N GLU A 238 19.17 -8.47 15.95
CA GLU A 238 19.06 -7.01 15.97
C GLU A 238 18.28 -6.48 17.19
#